data_e0da6de961e1540edd6785c73eef4bc7
#
_entry.id   e0da6de961e1540edd6785c73eef4bc7
#
_cell.length_a   1.000
_cell.length_b   1.000
_cell.length_c   1.000
_cell.angle_alpha   90.00
_cell.angle_beta   90.00
_cell.angle_gamma   90.00
#
_symmetry.space_group_name_H-M   'P 1'
#
loop_
_entity.id
_entity.type
_entity.pdbx_description
1 polymer ?
#
loop_
_entity_poly.entity_id
_entity_poly.type
_entity_poly.pdbx_seq_one_letter_code
_entity_poly.pdbx_strand_id
1 'polypeptide(L)'
;GQYKVIVISGSPGGAATLTIAPNTNEHVYFIYNKTNQQITVTQGSGGNVVIPAFADPAGFNIVFCDGAGSGAKVTSITDNIASSDIKITGGVITGITDLAVVDGGTGAGTASAARTSLGVAIGSNVLAYDANLQAFVSALTLPTSDGSAGQVMTTNGNGTLAFTTVATAARAYTYSVLF
;
A
#
# COMPACT_ATOMS: atom_id res chain seq x y z
N GLY A 1 42.16 -10.24 5.56
CA GLY A 1 40.90 -10.33 6.31
C GLY A 1 40.23 -11.66 6.04
N GLN A 2 40.04 -12.46 7.08
CA GLN A 2 39.27 -13.69 6.94
C GLN A 2 37.78 -13.33 7.04
N TYR A 3 36.99 -13.75 6.06
CA TYR A 3 35.55 -13.65 6.14
C TYR A 3 35.04 -14.57 7.27
N LYS A 4 34.27 -14.00 8.19
CA LYS A 4 33.70 -14.73 9.31
C LYS A 4 32.29 -15.18 8.95
N VAL A 5 32.18 -16.26 8.18
CA VAL A 5 30.89 -16.90 7.86
C VAL A 5 30.71 -18.11 8.78
N ILE A 6 29.61 -18.12 9.50
CA ILE A 6 29.23 -19.20 10.40
C ILE A 6 27.95 -19.83 9.85
N VAL A 7 28.02 -21.11 9.52
CA VAL A 7 26.84 -21.89 9.12
C VAL A 7 26.54 -22.87 10.25
N ILE A 8 25.35 -22.76 10.82
CA ILE A 8 24.87 -23.64 11.89
C ILE A 8 23.84 -24.60 11.26
N SER A 9 24.10 -25.89 11.37
CA SER A 9 23.23 -26.91 10.77
C SER A 9 22.93 -28.03 11.75
N GLY A 10 21.89 -28.82 11.45
CA GLY A 10 21.44 -29.92 12.30
C GLY A 10 20.01 -29.72 12.76
N SER A 11 19.56 -30.62 13.64
CA SER A 11 18.21 -30.62 14.21
C SER A 11 18.28 -30.64 15.74
N PRO A 12 18.64 -29.53 16.38
CA PRO A 12 18.67 -29.47 17.83
C PRO A 12 17.26 -29.66 18.39
N GLY A 13 17.16 -30.27 19.58
CA GLY A 13 15.88 -30.53 20.24
C GLY A 13 15.20 -29.27 20.84
N GLY A 14 15.84 -28.10 20.75
CA GLY A 14 15.33 -26.81 21.25
C GLY A 14 16.22 -25.66 20.82
N ALA A 15 15.84 -24.45 21.22
CA ALA A 15 16.63 -23.24 20.96
C ALA A 15 18.05 -23.38 21.52
N ALA A 16 19.06 -22.91 20.76
CA ALA A 16 20.45 -23.00 21.14
C ALA A 16 21.12 -21.62 21.19
N THR A 17 22.29 -21.55 21.86
CA THR A 17 23.07 -20.34 21.98
C THR A 17 24.42 -20.51 21.29
N LEU A 18 24.76 -19.56 20.40
CA LEU A 18 26.09 -19.41 19.82
C LEU A 18 26.83 -18.32 20.60
N THR A 19 27.86 -18.69 21.37
CA THR A 19 28.69 -17.71 22.09
C THR A 19 29.93 -17.38 21.26
N ILE A 20 30.11 -16.12 20.93
CA ILE A 20 31.29 -15.60 20.26
C ILE A 20 32.38 -15.33 21.32
N ALA A 21 33.49 -16.00 21.20
CA ALA A 21 34.62 -15.90 22.13
C ALA A 21 35.93 -15.60 21.39
N PRO A 22 36.88 -14.89 22.06
CA PRO A 22 36.73 -14.20 23.33
C PRO A 22 35.78 -12.99 23.23
N ASN A 23 35.20 -12.55 24.35
CA ASN A 23 34.29 -11.41 24.40
C ASN A 23 34.98 -10.04 24.17
N THR A 24 36.26 -10.04 23.87
CA THR A 24 37.06 -8.86 23.47
C THR A 24 37.25 -8.78 21.95
N ASN A 25 36.69 -9.71 21.20
CA ASN A 25 36.78 -9.69 19.72
C ASN A 25 35.72 -8.74 19.13
N GLU A 26 36.19 -7.68 18.48
CA GLU A 26 35.35 -6.80 17.70
C GLU A 26 35.32 -7.28 16.24
N HIS A 27 34.21 -7.83 15.78
CA HIS A 27 34.06 -8.40 14.45
C HIS A 27 32.64 -8.36 13.90
N VAL A 28 32.53 -8.38 12.58
CA VAL A 28 31.29 -8.67 11.86
C VAL A 28 31.27 -10.13 11.45
N TYR A 29 30.15 -10.78 11.72
CA TYR A 29 29.89 -12.18 11.33
C TYR A 29 28.68 -12.27 10.42
N PHE A 30 28.80 -13.10 9.38
CA PHE A 30 27.70 -13.54 8.54
C PHE A 30 27.23 -14.87 9.11
N ILE A 31 26.04 -14.93 9.68
CA ILE A 31 25.55 -16.15 10.34
C ILE A 31 24.35 -16.67 9.57
N TYR A 32 24.42 -17.96 9.23
CA TYR A 32 23.36 -18.67 8.56
C TYR A 32 22.89 -19.84 9.43
N ASN A 33 21.70 -19.69 10.01
CA ASN A 33 21.04 -20.71 10.79
C ASN A 33 20.25 -21.64 9.86
N LYS A 34 20.78 -22.87 9.62
CA LYS A 34 20.12 -23.93 8.86
C LYS A 34 19.42 -24.95 9.76
N THR A 35 19.22 -24.65 11.02
CA THR A 35 18.56 -25.55 11.97
C THR A 35 17.04 -25.31 11.97
N ASN A 36 16.30 -26.26 12.54
CA ASN A 36 14.86 -26.15 12.79
C ASN A 36 14.50 -25.37 14.06
N GLN A 37 15.49 -24.74 14.71
CA GLN A 37 15.32 -24.00 15.96
C GLN A 37 15.97 -22.62 15.87
N GLN A 38 15.49 -21.66 16.65
CA GLN A 38 16.14 -20.36 16.79
C GLN A 38 17.52 -20.49 17.45
N ILE A 39 18.44 -19.62 17.06
CA ILE A 39 19.77 -19.49 17.62
C ILE A 39 19.94 -18.10 18.24
N THR A 40 20.27 -18.05 19.53
CA THR A 40 20.66 -16.81 20.17
C THR A 40 22.17 -16.61 20.02
N VAL A 41 22.58 -15.49 19.42
CA VAL A 41 24.00 -15.11 19.30
C VAL A 41 24.35 -14.17 20.42
N THR A 42 25.36 -14.50 21.21
CA THR A 42 25.81 -13.72 22.37
C THR A 42 27.32 -13.58 22.37
N GLN A 43 27.84 -12.52 23.01
CA GLN A 43 29.29 -12.33 23.22
C GLN A 43 29.63 -12.05 24.69
N GLY A 44 28.69 -11.47 25.44
CA GLY A 44 28.85 -11.11 26.85
C GLY A 44 27.51 -10.94 27.53
N SER A 45 27.43 -10.05 28.52
CA SER A 45 26.18 -9.76 29.24
C SER A 45 25.34 -8.64 28.57
N GLY A 46 25.81 -8.06 27.47
CA GLY A 46 25.09 -7.04 26.72
C GLY A 46 23.96 -7.61 25.85
N GLY A 47 23.53 -6.84 24.86
CA GLY A 47 22.46 -7.26 23.95
C GLY A 47 22.82 -8.49 23.12
N ASN A 48 21.83 -9.31 22.81
CA ASN A 48 21.93 -10.51 22.00
C ASN A 48 21.09 -10.38 20.74
N VAL A 49 21.40 -11.17 19.71
CA VAL A 49 20.61 -11.27 18.49
C VAL A 49 20.02 -12.67 18.39
N VAL A 50 18.73 -12.76 18.12
CA VAL A 50 18.06 -14.04 17.89
C VAL A 50 17.89 -14.22 16.39
N ILE A 51 18.46 -15.31 15.86
CA ILE A 51 18.30 -15.71 14.45
C ILE A 51 17.23 -16.78 14.40
N PRO A 52 16.10 -16.57 13.70
CA PRO A 52 15.02 -17.55 13.61
C PRO A 52 15.46 -18.91 13.06
N ALA A 53 14.64 -19.93 13.27
CA ALA A 53 14.79 -21.21 12.58
C ALA A 53 14.80 -21.01 11.06
N PHE A 54 15.47 -21.91 10.36
CA PHE A 54 15.49 -21.89 8.89
C PHE A 54 14.07 -22.03 8.32
N ALA A 55 13.51 -20.91 7.94
CA ALA A 55 12.35 -20.79 7.07
C ALA A 55 12.71 -19.62 6.14
N ASP A 56 12.77 -19.87 4.85
CA ASP A 56 13.18 -18.91 3.83
C ASP A 56 12.50 -17.54 4.02
N PRO A 57 13.21 -16.42 4.12
CA PRO A 57 14.66 -16.14 4.14
C PRO A 57 15.22 -15.88 5.57
N ALA A 58 14.51 -16.25 6.63
CA ALA A 58 14.71 -15.75 7.99
C ALA A 58 15.96 -16.31 8.73
N GLY A 59 16.59 -17.36 8.21
CA GLY A 59 17.74 -17.98 8.86
C GLY A 59 19.08 -17.26 8.67
N PHE A 60 19.12 -16.08 8.04
CA PHE A 60 20.36 -15.36 7.77
C PHE A 60 20.38 -14.03 8.53
N ASN A 61 21.52 -13.70 9.15
CA ASN A 61 21.74 -12.40 9.78
C ASN A 61 23.22 -11.99 9.67
N ILE A 62 23.45 -10.69 9.56
CA ILE A 62 24.77 -10.08 9.69
C ILE A 62 24.82 -9.40 11.04
N VAL A 63 25.73 -9.81 11.88
CA VAL A 63 25.86 -9.29 13.26
C VAL A 63 27.19 -8.62 13.49
N PHE A 64 27.18 -7.55 14.27
CA PHE A 64 28.36 -6.88 14.79
C PHE A 64 28.51 -7.24 16.28
N CYS A 65 29.69 -7.72 16.63
CA CYS A 65 30.13 -7.99 17.99
C CYS A 65 31.10 -6.89 18.40
N ASP A 66 30.81 -6.14 19.46
CA ASP A 66 31.54 -4.93 19.82
C ASP A 66 32.79 -5.17 20.67
N GLY A 67 33.04 -6.41 21.12
CA GLY A 67 34.25 -6.76 21.85
C GLY A 67 34.45 -6.04 23.20
N ALA A 68 33.39 -5.53 23.81
CA ALA A 68 33.47 -4.70 25.03
C ALA A 68 33.73 -5.49 26.34
N GLY A 69 34.30 -6.70 26.24
CA GLY A 69 34.60 -7.53 27.40
C GLY A 69 33.35 -8.13 28.02
N SER A 70 33.23 -8.09 29.34
CA SER A 70 32.08 -8.67 30.05
C SER A 70 30.75 -8.04 29.68
N GLY A 71 30.73 -6.78 29.28
CA GLY A 71 29.56 -6.05 28.78
C GLY A 71 29.33 -6.16 27.29
N ALA A 72 30.12 -6.97 26.56
CA ALA A 72 30.04 -7.09 25.11
C ALA A 72 28.63 -7.44 24.65
N LYS A 73 28.22 -6.83 23.56
CA LYS A 73 26.92 -7.02 22.93
C LYS A 73 27.05 -7.45 21.47
N VAL A 74 26.01 -8.09 20.99
CA VAL A 74 25.81 -8.40 19.59
C VAL A 74 24.66 -7.56 19.06
N THR A 75 24.87 -6.92 17.91
CA THR A 75 23.86 -6.07 17.25
C THR A 75 23.61 -6.60 15.85
N SER A 76 22.35 -6.74 15.44
CA SER A 76 22.01 -7.07 14.07
C SER A 76 22.22 -5.86 13.17
N ILE A 77 22.90 -6.07 12.05
CA ILE A 77 23.06 -5.06 11.00
C ILE A 77 21.89 -5.16 10.01
N THR A 78 21.35 -6.36 9.81
CA THR A 78 20.27 -6.60 8.84
C THR A 78 18.90 -6.10 9.30
N ASP A 79 18.67 -6.00 10.62
CA ASP A 79 17.37 -5.58 11.16
C ASP A 79 17.17 -4.06 11.14
N ASN A 80 18.26 -3.29 11.02
CA ASN A 80 18.23 -1.83 11.04
C ASN A 80 19.15 -1.25 9.96
N ILE A 81 18.71 -1.27 8.72
CA ILE A 81 19.41 -0.59 7.62
C ILE A 81 18.89 0.85 7.54
N ALA A 82 19.64 1.79 8.09
CA ALA A 82 19.40 3.21 7.91
C ALA A 82 20.27 3.72 6.74
N SER A 83 19.63 4.06 5.64
CA SER A 83 20.29 4.61 4.45
C SER A 83 19.44 5.72 3.88
N SER A 84 20.05 6.83 3.47
CA SER A 84 19.36 7.92 2.76
C SER A 84 18.90 7.50 1.37
N ASP A 85 19.54 6.47 0.78
CA ASP A 85 19.26 5.97 -0.57
C ASP A 85 19.20 4.45 -0.60
N ILE A 86 18.01 3.89 -0.38
CA ILE A 86 17.74 2.46 -0.61
C ILE A 86 17.05 2.32 -1.96
N LYS A 87 17.75 1.75 -2.95
CA LYS A 87 17.16 1.42 -4.25
C LYS A 87 16.70 -0.04 -4.27
N ILE A 88 15.38 -0.24 -4.31
CA ILE A 88 14.78 -1.56 -4.48
C ILE A 88 14.37 -1.69 -5.96
N THR A 89 15.04 -2.57 -6.71
CA THR A 89 14.87 -2.73 -8.16
C THR A 89 13.90 -3.85 -8.55
N GLY A 90 13.28 -4.49 -7.59
CA GLY A 90 12.30 -5.56 -7.83
C GLY A 90 11.85 -6.20 -6.52
N GLY A 91 10.86 -7.10 -6.62
CA GLY A 91 10.30 -7.81 -5.48
C GLY A 91 9.05 -7.16 -4.90
N VAL A 92 8.55 -7.72 -3.81
CA VAL A 92 7.41 -7.23 -3.05
C VAL A 92 7.92 -6.62 -1.75
N ILE A 93 7.51 -5.38 -1.48
CA ILE A 93 7.79 -4.73 -0.21
C ILE A 93 6.58 -4.97 0.70
N THR A 94 6.79 -5.72 1.79
CA THR A 94 5.76 -6.03 2.79
C THR A 94 6.09 -5.39 4.13
N GLY A 95 5.09 -5.09 4.94
CA GLY A 95 5.30 -4.55 6.28
C GLY A 95 5.60 -3.05 6.35
N ILE A 96 5.45 -2.32 5.23
CA ILE A 96 5.49 -0.85 5.28
C ILE A 96 4.18 -0.38 5.89
N THR A 97 4.27 0.32 7.01
CA THR A 97 3.15 1.05 7.60
C THR A 97 3.06 2.39 6.91
N ASP A 98 1.96 2.63 6.22
CA ASP A 98 1.56 3.89 5.57
C ASP A 98 2.68 4.75 4.95
N LEU A 99 2.95 4.53 3.67
CA LEU A 99 3.76 5.47 2.89
C LEU A 99 2.95 6.75 2.66
N ALA A 100 3.48 7.91 3.06
CA ALA A 100 2.80 9.19 2.90
C ALA A 100 2.52 9.49 1.40
N VAL A 101 1.47 10.28 1.12
CA VAL A 101 1.13 10.66 -0.27
C VAL A 101 2.27 11.41 -0.96
N VAL A 102 2.99 12.26 -0.22
CA VAL A 102 4.15 13.01 -0.71
C VAL A 102 5.29 12.09 -1.17
N ASP A 103 5.39 10.88 -0.61
CA ASP A 103 6.41 9.87 -0.93
C ASP A 103 5.89 8.85 -1.96
N GLY A 104 4.75 9.13 -2.61
CA GLY A 104 4.15 8.26 -3.63
C GLY A 104 3.20 7.19 -3.08
N GLY A 105 2.94 7.18 -1.78
CA GLY A 105 1.94 6.32 -1.16
C GLY A 105 0.57 6.99 -1.05
N THR A 106 -0.41 6.27 -0.53
CA THR A 106 -1.74 6.84 -0.24
C THR A 106 -1.82 7.45 1.15
N GLY A 107 -0.82 7.23 2.01
CA GLY A 107 -0.80 7.64 3.41
C GLY A 107 -1.88 6.98 4.25
N ALA A 108 -2.33 5.77 3.87
CA ALA A 108 -3.48 5.16 4.50
C ALA A 108 -3.43 3.62 4.50
N GLY A 109 -3.77 3.02 5.62
CA GLY A 109 -3.82 1.56 5.81
C GLY A 109 -5.12 0.91 5.31
N THR A 110 -6.11 1.67 4.84
CA THR A 110 -7.38 1.14 4.30
C THR A 110 -7.73 1.78 2.96
N ALA A 111 -8.46 1.04 2.12
CA ALA A 111 -8.93 1.57 0.83
C ALA A 111 -9.86 2.80 0.98
N SER A 112 -10.62 2.90 2.06
CA SER A 112 -11.48 4.07 2.34
C SER A 112 -10.64 5.30 2.68
N ALA A 113 -9.70 5.16 3.62
CA ALA A 113 -8.80 6.25 4.00
C ALA A 113 -7.91 6.69 2.82
N ALA A 114 -7.44 5.74 2.00
CA ALA A 114 -6.67 6.04 0.78
C ALA A 114 -7.47 6.91 -0.20
N ARG A 115 -8.73 6.58 -0.47
CA ARG A 115 -9.60 7.41 -1.32
C ARG A 115 -9.77 8.82 -0.76
N THR A 116 -9.94 8.95 0.56
CA THR A 116 -10.05 10.25 1.22
C THR A 116 -8.77 11.07 1.06
N SER A 117 -7.59 10.46 1.29
CA SER A 117 -6.30 11.12 1.13
C SER A 117 -6.03 11.56 -0.32
N LEU A 118 -6.51 10.82 -1.29
CA LEU A 118 -6.41 11.17 -2.72
C LEU A 118 -7.50 12.14 -3.19
N GLY A 119 -8.43 12.55 -2.34
CA GLY A 119 -9.55 13.43 -2.71
C GLY A 119 -10.58 12.79 -3.64
N VAL A 120 -10.69 11.45 -3.63
CA VAL A 120 -11.62 10.69 -4.47
C VAL A 120 -12.65 9.91 -3.61
N ALA A 121 -13.04 10.50 -2.48
CA ALA A 121 -14.04 9.91 -1.60
C ALA A 121 -15.39 9.78 -2.31
N ILE A 122 -15.91 8.55 -2.39
CA ILE A 122 -17.19 8.25 -3.05
C ILE A 122 -18.34 8.92 -2.29
N GLY A 123 -19.22 9.60 -3.01
CA GLY A 123 -20.35 10.34 -2.45
C GLY A 123 -20.01 11.75 -1.99
N SER A 124 -18.74 12.16 -2.01
CA SER A 124 -18.26 13.51 -1.69
C SER A 124 -17.53 14.14 -2.88
N ASN A 125 -16.41 13.57 -3.29
CA ASN A 125 -15.59 14.05 -4.42
C ASN A 125 -15.91 13.33 -5.73
N VAL A 126 -16.42 12.10 -5.64
CA VAL A 126 -16.81 11.25 -6.76
C VAL A 126 -18.23 10.76 -6.51
N LEU A 127 -19.10 10.82 -7.53
CA LEU A 127 -20.44 10.25 -7.41
C LEU A 127 -20.34 8.74 -7.09
N ALA A 128 -21.12 8.33 -6.08
CA ALA A 128 -21.33 6.91 -5.85
C ALA A 128 -22.04 6.30 -7.08
N TYR A 129 -21.69 5.06 -7.42
CA TYR A 129 -22.48 4.34 -8.41
C TYR A 129 -23.92 4.21 -7.90
N ASP A 130 -24.85 4.77 -8.65
CA ASP A 130 -26.28 4.66 -8.41
C ASP A 130 -26.94 3.95 -9.60
N ALA A 131 -27.53 2.79 -9.32
CA ALA A 131 -28.17 1.98 -10.36
C ALA A 131 -29.37 2.71 -11.00
N ASN A 132 -30.06 3.56 -10.24
CA ASN A 132 -31.21 4.34 -10.76
C ASN A 132 -30.70 5.46 -11.68
N LEU A 133 -29.61 6.15 -11.31
CA LEU A 133 -29.02 7.17 -12.17
C LEU A 133 -28.46 6.53 -13.46
N GLN A 134 -27.81 5.38 -13.34
CA GLN A 134 -27.32 4.64 -14.52
C GLN A 134 -28.48 4.17 -15.40
N ALA A 135 -29.57 3.66 -14.83
CA ALA A 135 -30.77 3.26 -15.57
C ALA A 135 -31.43 4.47 -16.25
N PHE A 136 -31.51 5.62 -15.56
CA PHE A 136 -32.02 6.87 -16.11
C PHE A 136 -31.20 7.35 -17.31
N VAL A 137 -29.87 7.44 -17.16
CA VAL A 137 -28.99 7.87 -18.26
C VAL A 137 -29.00 6.90 -19.43
N SER A 138 -29.10 5.59 -19.17
CA SER A 138 -29.14 4.56 -20.20
C SER A 138 -30.49 4.49 -20.92
N ALA A 139 -31.59 4.84 -20.22
CA ALA A 139 -32.94 4.82 -20.78
C ALA A 139 -33.27 6.09 -21.59
N LEU A 140 -32.47 7.16 -21.46
CA LEU A 140 -32.71 8.44 -22.10
C LEU A 140 -31.64 8.71 -23.16
N THR A 141 -32.06 8.89 -24.41
CA THR A 141 -31.21 9.44 -25.46
C THR A 141 -31.22 10.95 -25.34
N LEU A 142 -30.11 11.52 -24.89
CA LEU A 142 -29.93 12.96 -24.73
C LEU A 142 -29.60 13.62 -26.06
N PRO A 143 -30.04 14.86 -26.33
CA PRO A 143 -29.59 15.62 -27.48
C PRO A 143 -28.07 15.80 -27.47
N THR A 144 -27.42 15.67 -28.61
CA THR A 144 -25.96 15.82 -28.77
C THR A 144 -25.52 17.28 -28.95
N SER A 145 -26.45 18.19 -29.09
CA SER A 145 -26.22 19.63 -29.20
C SER A 145 -27.19 20.43 -28.35
N ASP A 146 -26.80 21.61 -27.99
CA ASP A 146 -27.67 22.54 -27.29
C ASP A 146 -28.83 22.99 -28.19
N GLY A 147 -29.96 23.31 -27.58
CA GLY A 147 -31.13 23.86 -28.26
C GLY A 147 -30.96 25.37 -28.58
N SER A 148 -31.91 25.94 -29.34
CA SER A 148 -31.98 27.38 -29.59
C SER A 148 -32.76 28.09 -28.48
N ALA A 149 -32.54 29.38 -28.33
CA ALA A 149 -33.29 30.21 -27.40
C ALA A 149 -34.80 30.08 -27.60
N GLY A 150 -35.56 29.84 -26.56
CA GLY A 150 -37.02 29.67 -26.59
C GLY A 150 -37.47 28.23 -26.86
N GLN A 151 -36.57 27.29 -27.00
CA GLN A 151 -36.88 25.84 -27.03
C GLN A 151 -36.91 25.23 -25.62
N VAL A 152 -37.72 24.22 -25.45
CA VAL A 152 -37.77 23.39 -24.24
C VAL A 152 -37.40 21.94 -24.57
N MET A 153 -36.82 21.27 -23.60
CA MET A 153 -36.55 19.84 -23.74
C MET A 153 -37.85 19.05 -23.52
N THR A 154 -38.19 18.21 -24.47
CA THR A 154 -39.38 17.38 -24.47
C THR A 154 -39.04 15.92 -24.62
N THR A 155 -39.90 15.05 -24.12
CA THR A 155 -39.79 13.59 -24.30
C THR A 155 -40.78 13.11 -25.36
N ASN A 156 -40.40 12.14 -26.16
CA ASN A 156 -41.28 11.44 -27.10
C ASN A 156 -42.07 10.26 -26.45
N GLY A 157 -41.87 10.04 -25.15
CA GLY A 157 -42.43 8.90 -24.44
C GLY A 157 -41.73 7.55 -24.62
N ASN A 158 -40.68 7.50 -25.48
CA ASN A 158 -39.93 6.29 -25.79
C ASN A 158 -38.42 6.47 -25.47
N GLY A 159 -38.11 7.28 -24.46
CA GLY A 159 -36.73 7.46 -23.98
C GLY A 159 -35.88 8.45 -24.78
N THR A 160 -36.45 9.14 -25.79
CA THR A 160 -35.68 10.17 -26.53
C THR A 160 -36.07 11.56 -26.04
N LEU A 161 -35.09 12.36 -25.72
CA LEU A 161 -35.24 13.80 -25.42
C LEU A 161 -34.82 14.64 -26.61
N ALA A 162 -35.60 15.68 -26.93
CA ALA A 162 -35.31 16.61 -28.02
C ALA A 162 -35.68 18.03 -27.62
N PHE A 163 -35.06 19.03 -28.25
CA PHE A 163 -35.46 20.41 -28.10
C PHE A 163 -36.61 20.74 -29.07
N THR A 164 -37.69 21.27 -28.52
CA THR A 164 -38.84 21.72 -29.32
C THR A 164 -39.19 23.15 -29.01
N THR A 165 -39.61 23.88 -30.04
CA THR A 165 -40.10 25.24 -29.88
C THR A 165 -41.49 25.25 -29.23
N VAL A 166 -41.65 25.92 -28.11
CA VAL A 166 -42.94 26.10 -27.50
C VAL A 166 -43.77 27.12 -28.34
N ALA A 167 -44.98 26.76 -28.73
CA ALA A 167 -45.88 27.72 -29.36
C ALA A 167 -46.13 28.88 -28.41
N THR A 168 -45.82 30.10 -28.86
CA THR A 168 -46.08 31.32 -28.03
C THR A 168 -47.61 31.50 -27.91
N ALA A 169 -48.05 32.03 -26.76
CA ALA A 169 -49.48 32.25 -26.49
C ALA A 169 -50.20 33.03 -27.62
N ALA A 170 -49.47 33.90 -28.33
CA ALA A 170 -50.01 34.63 -29.51
C ALA A 170 -50.42 33.71 -30.67
N ARG A 171 -49.83 32.50 -30.82
CA ARG A 171 -50.22 31.53 -31.84
C ARG A 171 -51.38 30.63 -31.35
N ALA A 172 -51.57 30.46 -30.07
CA ALA A 172 -52.69 29.67 -29.50
C ALA A 172 -54.03 30.44 -29.67
N TYR A 173 -54.03 31.76 -29.58
CA TYR A 173 -55.26 32.56 -29.73
C TYR A 173 -55.73 32.70 -31.19
N THR A 174 -54.91 32.45 -32.20
CA THR A 174 -55.34 32.56 -33.61
C THR A 174 -56.23 31.41 -34.03
N TYR A 175 -56.28 30.31 -33.32
CA TYR A 175 -57.14 29.15 -33.63
C TYR A 175 -58.46 29.13 -32.85
N SER A 176 -58.66 29.97 -31.84
CA SER A 176 -59.90 29.97 -31.04
C SER A 176 -60.94 30.99 -31.51
N VAL A 177 -60.64 31.80 -32.54
CA VAL A 177 -61.53 32.84 -33.05
C VAL A 177 -62.23 32.44 -34.37
N LEU A 178 -62.06 31.17 -34.84
CA LEU A 178 -62.63 30.70 -36.09
C LEU A 178 -63.77 29.71 -35.93
N PHE A 179 -64.45 29.68 -34.74
CA PHE A 179 -65.69 28.93 -34.51
C PHE A 179 -66.73 29.77 -33.84
#